data_9e024fd16721088fc561b1769578d7c2
#
_entry.id   9e024fd16721088fc561b1769578d7c2
#
_cell.length_a   1.000
_cell.length_b   1.000
_cell.length_c   1.000
_cell.angle_alpha   90.00
_cell.angle_beta   90.00
_cell.angle_gamma   90.00
#
_symmetry.space_group_name_H-M   'P 1'
#
loop_
_entity.id
_entity.type
_entity.pdbx_description
1 polymer ?
#
loop_
_entity_poly.entity_id
_entity_poly.type
_entity_poly.pdbx_seq_one_letter_code
_entity_poly.pdbx_strand_id
1 'polypeptide(L)'
;MLKKIAILALITLLSACSLSSYVPFIGDKNAVINLDKEQIDQKSYATAYEATVETYKGRVNQDYDVNSFTSGANDWYLNRILLPIEKIKTDLYQGGHDSSIHAYYSGVIFASALQTNFNSLKQGCWTQIDSASVTQGIYDAMKDLQKDKVRAEDDPYIVQGSEQLLKLCGS
;
A
#
# COMPACT_ATOMS: atom_id res chain seq x y z
N MET A 1 14.60 67.95 25.25
CA MET A 1 14.80 67.29 23.91
C MET A 1 14.71 65.80 24.10
N LEU A 2 13.54 65.27 23.84
CA LEU A 2 13.32 63.80 23.98
C LEU A 2 13.67 63.05 22.66
N LYS A 3 14.66 62.20 22.66
CA LYS A 3 14.94 61.31 21.59
C LYS A 3 14.06 60.07 21.76
N LYS A 4 13.09 59.92 20.86
CA LYS A 4 12.27 58.72 20.73
C LYS A 4 13.12 57.59 20.12
N ILE A 5 13.40 56.57 20.88
CA ILE A 5 13.99 55.34 20.39
C ILE A 5 12.84 54.44 19.98
N ALA A 6 12.70 54.24 18.67
CA ALA A 6 11.80 53.24 18.10
C ALA A 6 12.45 51.86 18.21
N ILE A 7 11.89 51.01 19.06
CA ILE A 7 12.27 49.60 19.14
C ILE A 7 11.52 48.87 18.04
N LEU A 8 12.26 48.50 17.01
CA LEU A 8 11.78 47.65 15.92
C LEU A 8 11.77 46.21 16.43
N ALA A 9 10.60 45.70 16.81
CA ALA A 9 10.44 44.31 17.18
C ALA A 9 10.50 43.47 15.91
N LEU A 10 11.64 42.82 15.69
CA LEU A 10 11.83 41.82 14.62
C LEU A 10 11.15 40.53 15.04
N ILE A 11 9.93 40.32 14.57
CA ILE A 11 9.22 39.05 14.73
C ILE A 11 9.83 38.08 13.75
N THR A 12 10.76 37.25 14.21
CA THR A 12 11.24 36.09 13.50
C THR A 12 10.14 35.03 13.52
N LEU A 13 9.45 34.89 12.40
CA LEU A 13 8.61 33.75 12.11
C LEU A 13 9.50 32.49 12.01
N LEU A 14 9.63 31.78 13.11
CA LEU A 14 10.13 30.41 13.11
C LEU A 14 9.10 29.53 12.38
N SER A 15 9.31 29.38 11.09
CA SER A 15 8.67 28.30 10.35
C SER A 15 9.15 27.00 10.98
N ALA A 16 8.33 26.45 11.87
CA ALA A 16 8.49 25.09 12.33
C ALA A 16 8.26 24.17 11.14
N CYS A 17 9.34 23.87 10.38
CA CYS A 17 9.37 22.66 9.60
C CYS A 17 9.22 21.51 10.58
N SER A 18 8.02 20.96 10.70
CA SER A 18 7.82 19.67 11.34
C SER A 18 8.59 18.66 10.51
N LEU A 19 9.83 18.40 10.93
CA LEU A 19 10.54 17.21 10.55
C LEU A 19 9.72 16.05 11.13
N SER A 20 8.77 15.58 10.33
CA SER A 20 8.14 14.29 10.54
C SER A 20 9.28 13.29 10.62
N SER A 21 9.54 12.80 11.82
CA SER A 21 10.60 11.82 12.10
C SER A 21 10.29 10.60 11.24
N TYR A 22 11.00 10.46 10.17
CA TYR A 22 10.94 9.30 9.30
C TYR A 22 11.60 8.15 10.05
N VAL A 23 10.80 7.42 10.82
CA VAL A 23 11.19 6.13 11.36
C VAL A 23 10.79 5.10 10.31
N PRO A 24 11.74 4.50 9.59
CA PRO A 24 11.44 3.64 8.43
C PRO A 24 10.74 2.33 8.79
N PHE A 25 10.37 2.11 10.04
CA PHE A 25 9.77 0.86 10.53
C PHE A 25 8.44 0.99 11.27
N ILE A 26 7.93 2.19 11.45
CA ILE A 26 6.60 2.36 11.98
C ILE A 26 5.80 3.03 10.87
N GLY A 27 5.27 2.21 9.96
CA GLY A 27 4.25 2.67 9.03
C GLY A 27 3.21 3.42 9.83
N ASP A 28 2.94 4.65 9.45
CA ASP A 28 1.89 5.45 10.07
C ASP A 28 0.62 4.60 10.12
N LYS A 29 0.22 4.17 11.32
CA LYS A 29 -0.95 3.31 11.52
C LYS A 29 -2.24 3.91 10.96
N ASN A 30 -2.18 5.19 10.58
CA ASN A 30 -3.26 5.97 9.97
C ASN A 30 -3.06 6.22 8.47
N ALA A 31 -1.91 5.87 7.90
CA ALA A 31 -1.63 6.04 6.47
C ALA A 31 -2.24 4.92 5.63
N VAL A 32 -3.51 4.70 5.81
CA VAL A 32 -4.28 3.90 4.88
C VAL A 32 -4.48 4.74 3.64
N ILE A 33 -4.14 4.17 2.50
CA ILE A 33 -4.51 4.78 1.23
C ILE A 33 -6.05 4.87 1.19
N ASN A 34 -6.55 6.03 0.82
CA ASN A 34 -7.99 6.27 0.66
C ASN A 34 -8.19 7.12 -0.59
N LEU A 35 -8.35 6.44 -1.71
CA LEU A 35 -8.61 7.08 -2.99
C LEU A 35 -10.11 7.36 -3.14
N ASP A 36 -10.43 8.53 -3.67
CA ASP A 36 -11.77 8.79 -4.14
C ASP A 36 -12.10 7.88 -5.32
N LYS A 37 -13.37 7.52 -5.47
CA LYS A 37 -13.82 6.56 -6.48
C LYS A 37 -13.38 6.93 -7.90
N GLU A 38 -13.35 8.23 -8.19
CA GLU A 38 -12.94 8.80 -9.47
C GLU A 38 -11.43 8.71 -9.73
N GLN A 39 -10.63 8.48 -8.68
CA GLN A 39 -9.18 8.34 -8.77
C GLN A 39 -8.75 6.88 -8.97
N ILE A 40 -9.68 5.94 -8.81
CA ILE A 40 -9.38 4.51 -8.90
C ILE A 40 -9.30 4.08 -10.37
N ASP A 41 -8.15 3.60 -10.77
CA ASP A 41 -7.99 2.85 -12.01
C ASP A 41 -8.57 1.44 -11.85
N GLN A 42 -9.70 1.19 -12.49
CA GLN A 42 -10.50 -0.02 -12.28
C GLN A 42 -9.72 -1.32 -12.54
N LYS A 43 -8.93 -1.38 -13.61
CA LYS A 43 -8.17 -2.59 -13.95
C LYS A 43 -7.10 -2.92 -12.91
N SER A 44 -6.41 -1.90 -12.42
CA SER A 44 -5.37 -2.04 -11.40
C SER A 44 -5.95 -2.45 -10.05
N TYR A 45 -7.04 -1.81 -9.65
CA TYR A 45 -7.78 -2.11 -8.43
C TYR A 45 -8.36 -3.53 -8.43
N ALA A 46 -9.13 -3.87 -9.47
CA ALA A 46 -9.88 -5.12 -9.53
C ALA A 46 -8.95 -6.33 -9.49
N THR A 47 -7.88 -6.30 -10.29
CA THR A 47 -6.91 -7.41 -10.32
C THR A 47 -6.17 -7.56 -9.00
N ALA A 48 -5.82 -6.46 -8.34
CA ALA A 48 -5.19 -6.49 -7.03
C ALA A 48 -6.14 -7.00 -5.95
N TYR A 49 -7.41 -6.58 -5.99
CA TYR A 49 -8.46 -7.07 -5.09
C TYR A 49 -8.63 -8.59 -5.21
N GLU A 50 -8.83 -9.08 -6.42
CA GLU A 50 -9.01 -10.50 -6.71
C GLU A 50 -7.80 -11.34 -6.28
N ALA A 51 -6.59 -10.95 -6.67
CA ALA A 51 -5.36 -11.63 -6.28
C ALA A 51 -5.16 -11.67 -4.76
N THR A 52 -5.55 -10.61 -4.05
CA THR A 52 -5.48 -10.55 -2.59
C THR A 52 -6.48 -11.51 -1.96
N VAL A 53 -7.71 -11.51 -2.42
CA VAL A 53 -8.76 -12.44 -1.93
C VAL A 53 -8.30 -13.88 -2.14
N GLU A 54 -7.84 -14.23 -3.34
CA GLU A 54 -7.38 -15.58 -3.65
C GLU A 54 -6.24 -16.03 -2.73
N THR A 55 -5.27 -15.14 -2.50
CA THR A 55 -4.08 -15.46 -1.70
C THR A 55 -4.39 -15.57 -0.20
N TYR A 56 -5.26 -14.72 0.32
CA TYR A 56 -5.45 -14.55 1.77
C TYR A 56 -6.77 -15.07 2.31
N LYS A 57 -7.67 -15.61 1.49
CA LYS A 57 -8.91 -16.25 1.94
C LYS A 57 -8.62 -17.32 2.99
N GLY A 58 -9.25 -17.21 4.14
CA GLY A 58 -9.06 -18.11 5.28
C GLY A 58 -7.76 -17.86 6.09
N ARG A 59 -6.98 -16.84 5.77
CA ARG A 59 -5.73 -16.50 6.48
C ARG A 59 -5.80 -15.18 7.25
N VAL A 60 -6.83 -14.38 7.00
CA VAL A 60 -7.07 -13.09 7.67
C VAL A 60 -8.12 -13.28 8.73
N ASN A 61 -7.75 -13.05 9.99
CA ASN A 61 -8.67 -13.02 11.13
C ASN A 61 -8.98 -11.57 11.53
N GLN A 62 -9.85 -11.40 12.52
CA GLN A 62 -10.28 -10.07 12.98
C GLN A 62 -9.14 -9.23 13.57
N ASP A 63 -8.11 -9.87 14.11
CA ASP A 63 -6.96 -9.21 14.75
C ASP A 63 -5.80 -8.98 13.79
N TYR A 64 -5.92 -9.36 12.53
CA TYR A 64 -4.87 -9.17 11.53
C TYR A 64 -4.61 -7.68 11.30
N ASP A 65 -3.34 -7.25 11.33
CA ASP A 65 -2.97 -5.84 11.11
C ASP A 65 -2.97 -5.49 9.60
N VAL A 66 -4.17 -5.25 9.08
CA VAL A 66 -4.38 -4.87 7.67
C VAL A 66 -3.66 -3.58 7.31
N ASN A 67 -3.56 -2.64 8.26
CA ASN A 67 -2.89 -1.36 8.00
C ASN A 67 -1.38 -1.55 7.81
N SER A 68 -0.74 -2.34 8.65
CA SER A 68 0.69 -2.66 8.50
C SER A 68 0.95 -3.44 7.21
N PHE A 69 0.11 -4.41 6.88
CA PHE A 69 0.19 -5.14 5.61
C PHE A 69 0.12 -4.20 4.41
N THR A 70 -0.90 -3.33 4.37
CA THR A 70 -1.09 -2.37 3.28
C THR A 70 0.05 -1.36 3.19
N SER A 71 0.59 -0.92 4.35
CA SER A 71 1.76 -0.03 4.39
C SER A 71 2.99 -0.69 3.77
N GLY A 72 3.23 -1.97 4.06
CA GLY A 72 4.32 -2.72 3.45
C GLY A 72 4.18 -2.82 1.92
N ALA A 73 2.98 -3.11 1.42
CA ALA A 73 2.70 -3.15 0.00
C ALA A 73 2.92 -1.77 -0.67
N ASN A 74 2.41 -0.71 -0.06
CA ASN A 74 2.57 0.65 -0.54
C ASN A 74 4.03 1.08 -0.60
N ASP A 75 4.80 0.80 0.45
CA ASP A 75 6.22 1.15 0.52
C ASP A 75 7.04 0.40 -0.53
N TRP A 76 6.67 -0.84 -0.87
CA TRP A 76 7.25 -1.57 -2.00
C TRP A 76 7.04 -0.81 -3.32
N TYR A 77 5.81 -0.45 -3.64
CA TYR A 77 5.49 0.23 -4.90
C TYR A 77 6.08 1.64 -4.99
N LEU A 78 6.28 2.29 -3.85
CA LEU A 78 6.93 3.61 -3.78
C LEU A 78 8.47 3.54 -3.72
N ASN A 79 9.06 2.34 -3.87
CA ASN A 79 10.51 2.11 -3.78
C ASN A 79 11.14 2.61 -2.47
N ARG A 80 10.42 2.48 -1.36
CA ARG A 80 10.89 2.87 -0.03
C ARG A 80 11.57 1.73 0.72
N ILE A 81 11.49 0.52 0.20
CA ILE A 81 12.11 -0.66 0.80
C ILE A 81 13.59 -0.70 0.46
N LEU A 82 14.44 -0.59 1.46
CA LEU A 82 15.90 -0.59 1.31
C LEU A 82 16.52 -1.99 1.43
N LEU A 83 15.81 -2.94 2.03
CA LEU A 83 16.29 -4.32 2.19
C LEU A 83 15.98 -5.15 0.94
N PRO A 84 16.89 -6.03 0.53
CA PRO A 84 16.61 -7.00 -0.52
C PRO A 84 15.43 -7.89 -0.12
N ILE A 85 14.56 -8.20 -1.08
CA ILE A 85 13.34 -9.01 -0.83
C ILE A 85 13.66 -10.38 -0.22
N GLU A 86 14.79 -10.99 -0.60
CA GLU A 86 15.20 -12.28 -0.05
C GLU A 86 15.60 -12.18 1.43
N LYS A 87 16.14 -11.03 1.85
CA LYS A 87 16.41 -10.77 3.27
C LYS A 87 15.11 -10.66 4.06
N ILE A 88 14.13 -9.94 3.54
CA ILE A 88 12.81 -9.78 4.17
C ILE A 88 12.12 -11.14 4.31
N LYS A 89 12.15 -11.96 3.27
CA LYS A 89 11.62 -13.34 3.31
C LYS A 89 12.31 -14.15 4.40
N THR A 90 13.63 -14.11 4.45
CA THR A 90 14.40 -14.84 5.45
C THR A 90 14.05 -14.40 6.87
N ASP A 91 13.99 -13.09 7.10
CA ASP A 91 13.66 -12.53 8.42
C ASP A 91 12.23 -12.94 8.84
N LEU A 92 11.28 -12.90 7.91
CA LEU A 92 9.90 -13.32 8.19
C LEU A 92 9.82 -14.80 8.60
N TYR A 93 10.55 -15.70 7.92
CA TYR A 93 10.56 -17.13 8.22
C TYR A 93 11.30 -17.47 9.52
N GLN A 94 12.29 -16.68 9.94
CA GLN A 94 12.98 -16.87 11.19
C GLN A 94 12.10 -16.59 12.41
N GLY A 95 11.02 -15.83 12.24
CA GLY A 95 10.06 -15.52 13.29
C GLY A 95 10.60 -14.53 14.33
N GLY A 96 9.86 -14.39 15.43
CA GLY A 96 10.24 -13.50 16.53
C GLY A 96 9.82 -12.04 16.35
N HIS A 97 9.10 -11.72 15.27
CA HIS A 97 8.53 -10.40 15.04
C HIS A 97 7.17 -10.25 15.72
N ASP A 98 6.84 -9.03 16.13
CA ASP A 98 5.47 -8.72 16.50
C ASP A 98 4.51 -8.82 15.28
N SER A 99 3.22 -8.86 15.56
CA SER A 99 2.20 -9.05 14.52
C SER A 99 2.20 -7.94 13.47
N SER A 100 2.55 -6.71 13.84
CA SER A 100 2.58 -5.58 12.92
C SER A 100 3.77 -5.67 11.95
N ILE A 101 4.95 -6.02 12.45
CA ILE A 101 6.14 -6.24 11.62
C ILE A 101 5.92 -7.44 10.69
N HIS A 102 5.33 -8.53 11.21
CA HIS A 102 4.99 -9.70 10.41
C HIS A 102 4.02 -9.34 9.28
N ALA A 103 2.96 -8.58 9.58
CA ALA A 103 2.00 -8.12 8.58
C ALA A 103 2.66 -7.20 7.55
N TYR A 104 3.49 -6.25 7.98
CA TYR A 104 4.22 -5.35 7.09
C TYR A 104 5.12 -6.11 6.11
N TYR A 105 5.95 -7.04 6.59
CA TYR A 105 6.81 -7.85 5.72
C TYR A 105 6.01 -8.74 4.77
N SER A 106 4.89 -9.29 5.24
CA SER A 106 3.98 -10.04 4.39
C SER A 106 3.42 -9.19 3.26
N GLY A 107 3.07 -7.93 3.54
CA GLY A 107 2.62 -6.96 2.54
C GLY A 107 3.69 -6.64 1.50
N VAL A 108 4.94 -6.43 1.94
CA VAL A 108 6.09 -6.22 1.03
C VAL A 108 6.28 -7.41 0.09
N ILE A 109 6.28 -8.63 0.65
CA ILE A 109 6.47 -9.86 -0.14
C ILE A 109 5.34 -10.04 -1.14
N PHE A 110 4.10 -9.84 -0.71
CA PHE A 110 2.93 -9.93 -1.57
C PHE A 110 2.98 -8.93 -2.73
N ALA A 111 3.28 -7.67 -2.43
CA ALA A 111 3.38 -6.61 -3.43
C ALA A 111 4.48 -6.89 -4.47
N SER A 112 5.64 -7.38 -4.01
CA SER A 112 6.73 -7.80 -4.90
C SER A 112 6.31 -8.94 -5.83
N ALA A 113 5.64 -9.95 -5.29
CA ALA A 113 5.13 -11.07 -6.08
C ALA A 113 4.07 -10.63 -7.10
N LEU A 114 3.13 -9.79 -6.68
CA LEU A 114 2.08 -9.26 -7.56
C LEU A 114 2.67 -8.44 -8.72
N GLN A 115 3.63 -7.55 -8.44
CA GLN A 115 4.35 -6.80 -9.47
C GLN A 115 5.07 -7.72 -10.47
N THR A 116 5.71 -8.77 -9.96
CA THR A 116 6.37 -9.79 -10.80
C THR A 116 5.36 -10.51 -11.68
N ASN A 117 4.21 -10.88 -11.13
CA ASN A 117 3.14 -11.55 -11.87
C ASN A 117 2.60 -10.66 -13.00
N PHE A 118 2.38 -9.37 -12.77
CA PHE A 118 1.99 -8.44 -13.85
C PHE A 118 3.02 -8.41 -14.98
N ASN A 119 4.31 -8.33 -14.65
CA ASN A 119 5.37 -8.34 -15.67
C ASN A 119 5.52 -9.69 -16.38
N SER A 120 5.06 -10.78 -15.75
CA SER A 120 5.05 -12.12 -16.37
C SER A 120 3.93 -12.29 -17.40
N LEU A 121 2.84 -11.54 -17.30
CA LEU A 121 1.78 -11.51 -18.32
C LEU A 121 2.32 -10.92 -19.63
N LYS A 122 3.04 -9.83 -19.53
CA LYS A 122 3.72 -9.15 -20.63
C LYS A 122 4.85 -8.29 -20.07
N GLN A 123 6.01 -8.33 -20.72
CA GLN A 123 7.12 -7.48 -20.33
C GLN A 123 6.69 -6.00 -20.31
N GLY A 124 6.91 -5.34 -19.18
CA GLY A 124 6.55 -3.94 -18.99
C GLY A 124 5.06 -3.70 -18.68
N CYS A 125 4.25 -4.76 -18.43
CA CYS A 125 2.85 -4.59 -18.02
C CYS A 125 2.71 -3.69 -16.80
N TRP A 126 3.61 -3.81 -15.83
CA TRP A 126 3.57 -2.98 -14.63
C TRP A 126 3.60 -1.47 -14.92
N THR A 127 4.21 -1.03 -16.00
CA THR A 127 4.23 0.39 -16.38
C THR A 127 2.86 0.95 -16.79
N GLN A 128 1.89 0.07 -17.02
CA GLN A 128 0.51 0.40 -17.37
C GLN A 128 -0.44 0.32 -16.17
N ILE A 129 0.12 0.04 -14.99
CA ILE A 129 -0.62 -0.20 -13.76
C ILE A 129 -0.51 1.02 -12.85
N ASP A 130 -1.64 1.45 -12.30
CA ASP A 130 -1.67 2.47 -11.26
C ASP A 130 -1.44 1.84 -9.89
N SER A 131 -0.24 2.03 -9.33
CA SER A 131 0.17 1.41 -8.08
C SER A 131 -0.66 1.88 -6.86
N ALA A 132 -1.20 3.08 -6.90
CA ALA A 132 -2.08 3.59 -5.86
C ALA A 132 -3.41 2.81 -5.85
N SER A 133 -4.00 2.58 -7.02
CA SER A 133 -5.21 1.75 -7.16
C SER A 133 -4.96 0.28 -6.80
N VAL A 134 -3.78 -0.25 -7.11
CA VAL A 134 -3.36 -1.59 -6.64
C VAL A 134 -3.36 -1.64 -5.11
N THR A 135 -2.73 -0.65 -4.47
CA THR A 135 -2.68 -0.57 -3.00
C THR A 135 -4.08 -0.45 -2.39
N GLN A 136 -4.97 0.34 -2.99
CA GLN A 136 -6.36 0.46 -2.57
C GLN A 136 -7.10 -0.88 -2.71
N GLY A 137 -6.92 -1.60 -3.82
CA GLY A 137 -7.52 -2.92 -4.02
C GLY A 137 -7.05 -3.95 -3.00
N ILE A 138 -5.76 -3.95 -2.66
CA ILE A 138 -5.18 -4.78 -1.60
C ILE A 138 -5.84 -4.45 -0.25
N TYR A 139 -5.90 -3.17 0.10
CA TYR A 139 -6.49 -2.73 1.36
C TYR A 139 -7.95 -3.15 1.50
N ASP A 140 -8.76 -2.87 0.49
CA ASP A 140 -10.18 -3.17 0.51
C ASP A 140 -10.43 -4.69 0.59
N ALA A 141 -9.68 -5.48 -0.18
CA ALA A 141 -9.75 -6.94 -0.12
C ALA A 141 -9.41 -7.50 1.26
N MET A 142 -8.32 -7.01 1.88
CA MET A 142 -7.94 -7.42 3.23
C MET A 142 -8.98 -7.03 4.28
N LYS A 143 -9.59 -5.85 4.14
CA LYS A 143 -10.69 -5.40 5.02
C LYS A 143 -11.96 -6.22 4.83
N ASP A 144 -12.28 -6.57 3.59
CA ASP A 144 -13.44 -7.40 3.28
C ASP A 144 -13.26 -8.84 3.79
N LEU A 145 -12.05 -9.41 3.64
CA LEU A 145 -11.68 -10.70 4.24
C LEU A 145 -11.81 -10.66 5.77
N GLN A 146 -11.32 -9.60 6.41
CA GLN A 146 -11.40 -9.44 7.87
C GLN A 146 -12.83 -9.40 8.38
N LYS A 147 -13.75 -8.87 7.57
CA LYS A 147 -15.18 -8.73 7.91
C LYS A 147 -16.05 -9.85 7.35
N ASP A 148 -15.47 -10.82 6.65
CA ASP A 148 -16.19 -11.86 5.91
C ASP A 148 -17.24 -11.29 4.93
N LYS A 149 -16.83 -10.22 4.20
CA LYS A 149 -17.69 -9.47 3.26
C LYS A 149 -17.05 -9.33 1.89
N VAL A 150 -16.33 -10.36 1.45
CA VAL A 150 -15.71 -10.39 0.13
C VAL A 150 -16.75 -10.24 -0.96
N ARG A 151 -16.43 -9.46 -2.01
CA ARG A 151 -17.29 -9.30 -3.17
C ARG A 151 -17.53 -10.65 -3.85
N ALA A 152 -18.67 -10.80 -4.49
CA ALA A 152 -19.01 -12.00 -5.25
C ALA A 152 -18.00 -12.19 -6.41
N GLU A 153 -17.76 -13.45 -6.76
CA GLU A 153 -16.85 -13.81 -7.86
C GLU A 153 -17.29 -13.22 -9.21
N ASP A 154 -18.60 -12.97 -9.37
CA ASP A 154 -19.20 -12.35 -10.56
C ASP A 154 -19.48 -10.85 -10.40
N ASP A 155 -18.89 -10.19 -9.38
CA ASP A 155 -19.03 -8.73 -9.22
C ASP A 155 -18.60 -8.01 -10.50
N PRO A 156 -19.53 -7.27 -11.17
CA PRO A 156 -19.25 -6.71 -12.48
C PRO A 156 -18.08 -5.74 -12.51
N TYR A 157 -17.84 -5.04 -11.40
CA TYR A 157 -16.73 -4.09 -11.31
C TYR A 157 -15.37 -4.81 -11.31
N ILE A 158 -15.30 -5.93 -10.60
CA ILE A 158 -14.09 -6.75 -10.51
C ILE A 158 -13.85 -7.47 -11.85
N VAL A 159 -14.87 -8.14 -12.38
CA VAL A 159 -14.78 -8.88 -13.65
C VAL A 159 -14.33 -7.97 -14.79
N GLN A 160 -14.99 -6.82 -14.97
CA GLN A 160 -14.64 -5.87 -16.03
C GLN A 160 -13.21 -5.32 -15.89
N GLY A 161 -12.78 -5.02 -14.67
CA GLY A 161 -11.42 -4.54 -14.42
C GLY A 161 -10.36 -5.59 -14.76
N SER A 162 -10.57 -6.83 -14.33
CA SER A 162 -9.66 -7.95 -14.64
C SER A 162 -9.62 -8.25 -16.15
N GLU A 163 -10.76 -8.20 -16.84
CA GLU A 163 -10.80 -8.33 -18.30
C GLU A 163 -10.05 -7.20 -19.03
N GLN A 164 -10.17 -5.96 -18.53
CA GLN A 164 -9.43 -4.82 -19.09
C GLN A 164 -7.92 -5.03 -18.96
N LEU A 165 -7.47 -5.55 -17.81
CA LEU A 165 -6.06 -5.87 -17.61
C LEU A 165 -5.60 -6.95 -18.58
N LEU A 166 -6.36 -8.04 -18.74
CA LEU A 166 -6.02 -9.13 -19.65
C LEU A 166 -5.96 -8.65 -21.10
N LYS A 167 -6.82 -7.73 -21.53
CA LYS A 167 -6.75 -7.12 -22.87
C LYS A 167 -5.50 -6.26 -23.05
N LEU A 168 -5.01 -5.62 -21.98
CA LEU A 168 -3.85 -4.74 -22.03
C LEU A 168 -2.53 -5.51 -21.95
N CYS A 169 -2.46 -6.49 -21.07
CA CYS A 169 -1.25 -7.23 -20.70
C CYS A 169 -1.30 -8.71 -21.05
N GLY A 170 -2.43 -9.24 -21.45
CA GLY A 170 -2.53 -10.60 -21.97
C GLY A 170 -1.90 -10.69 -23.36
N SER A 171 -1.11 -11.70 -23.59
CA SER A 171 -0.49 -12.01 -24.89
C SER A 171 -1.49 -12.65 -25.84
#